data_e1628ce406ada6e6f6b97d2377d157cc
#
_entry.id   e1628ce406ada6e6f6b97d2377d157cc
#
_cell.length_a   1.000
_cell.length_b   1.000
_cell.length_c   1.000
_cell.angle_alpha   90.00
_cell.angle_beta   90.00
_cell.angle_gamma   90.00
#
_symmetry.space_group_name_H-M   'P 1'
#
loop_
_entity.id
_entity.type
_entity.pdbx_description
1 polymer ?
#
loop_
_entity_poly.entity_id
_entity_poly.type
_entity_poly.pdbx_seq_one_letter_code
_entity_poly.pdbx_strand_id
1 'polypeptide(L)'
;MDRQEMFQGKRWGLFNHFLCVPAGDGTGEPCSPEEWNARVDAFDVELLAAQLREVGADYFCITIGQNSGHYCSPNPVYDQLVGISPSKCSRRDLIADLAAALEPQGIDLWVYLPSGAPCADAQAVERLEWVDGQGQRLASFQRKWEAVIREWSLRWGERVKGWWIDGCYYPDAMYNFPDEPNFKSFAAAIRAGNPQALVAFNRGLEDPFLPQCPWEDYTAGEVGDWLPIPGQKVREQLQGKKLHVLSYLGQTWGQGQPRFPDELVAGYTKLILAQDGILTWDIPLEPNGAIPQAYRRQLQALGRMLEE
;
A
#
# COMPACT_ATOMS: atom_id res chain seq x y z
N MET A 1 18.98 13.78 4.95
CA MET A 1 17.98 14.23 3.97
C MET A 1 16.65 14.24 4.68
N ASP A 2 15.88 15.31 4.56
CA ASP A 2 14.51 15.35 5.11
C ASP A 2 13.63 14.42 4.26
N ARG A 3 12.85 13.53 4.90
CA ARG A 3 11.96 12.63 4.16
C ARG A 3 10.88 13.36 3.35
N GLN A 4 10.56 14.60 3.72
CA GLN A 4 9.68 15.45 2.91
C GLN A 4 10.26 15.77 1.52
N GLU A 5 11.59 15.75 1.37
CA GLU A 5 12.25 15.90 0.07
C GLU A 5 11.97 14.74 -0.89
N MET A 6 11.61 13.55 -0.36
CA MET A 6 11.22 12.39 -1.18
C MET A 6 9.93 12.62 -1.98
N PHE A 7 9.09 13.60 -1.58
CA PHE A 7 7.91 14.00 -2.34
C PHE A 7 8.19 14.98 -3.46
N GLN A 8 9.43 15.50 -3.53
CA GLN A 8 9.78 16.49 -4.57
C GLN A 8 9.60 15.90 -5.97
N GLY A 9 8.80 16.57 -6.81
CA GLY A 9 8.48 16.11 -8.15
C GLY A 9 7.43 15.00 -8.22
N LYS A 10 6.96 14.47 -7.10
CA LYS A 10 5.87 13.49 -7.07
C LYS A 10 4.52 14.19 -7.11
N ARG A 11 3.66 13.77 -8.01
CA ARG A 11 2.34 14.33 -8.24
C ARG A 11 1.25 13.29 -7.98
N TRP A 12 1.31 12.19 -8.74
CA TRP A 12 0.34 11.13 -8.64
C TRP A 12 0.95 9.76 -8.93
N GLY A 13 0.29 8.73 -8.42
CA GLY A 13 0.71 7.36 -8.62
C GLY A 13 -0.48 6.41 -8.79
N LEU A 14 -0.16 5.15 -9.00
CA LEU A 14 -1.14 4.09 -9.08
C LEU A 14 -1.00 3.13 -7.92
N PHE A 15 -2.13 2.55 -7.54
CA PHE A 15 -2.21 1.47 -6.57
C PHE A 15 -2.84 0.22 -7.22
N ASN A 16 -2.42 -0.96 -6.80
CA ASN A 16 -3.06 -2.20 -7.20
C ASN A 16 -3.18 -3.19 -6.05
N HIS A 17 -4.36 -3.74 -5.90
CA HIS A 17 -4.65 -4.86 -5.02
C HIS A 17 -4.27 -6.19 -5.71
N PHE A 18 -2.98 -6.54 -5.71
CA PHE A 18 -2.51 -7.84 -6.19
C PHE A 18 -2.68 -8.89 -5.09
N LEU A 19 -3.79 -9.60 -5.09
CA LEU A 19 -4.23 -10.47 -4.01
C LEU A 19 -4.65 -11.85 -4.51
N CYS A 20 -4.52 -12.87 -3.67
CA CYS A 20 -5.05 -14.20 -3.92
C CYS A 20 -6.60 -14.16 -3.97
N VAL A 21 -7.22 -13.45 -3.03
CA VAL A 21 -8.65 -13.16 -3.00
C VAL A 21 -8.84 -11.69 -3.29
N PRO A 22 -9.75 -11.28 -4.21
CA PRO A 22 -10.01 -9.88 -4.50
C PRO A 22 -10.28 -9.04 -3.25
N ALA A 23 -9.91 -7.77 -3.28
CA ALA A 23 -10.26 -6.83 -2.22
C ALA A 23 -11.78 -6.66 -2.11
N GLY A 24 -12.30 -6.47 -0.90
CA GLY A 24 -13.73 -6.27 -0.66
C GLY A 24 -14.26 -7.21 0.42
N ASP A 25 -15.35 -7.90 0.14
CA ASP A 25 -16.11 -8.70 1.09
C ASP A 25 -15.41 -9.96 1.64
N GLY A 26 -14.24 -10.30 1.13
CA GLY A 26 -13.48 -11.47 1.57
C GLY A 26 -14.14 -12.82 1.26
N THR A 27 -15.15 -12.84 0.38
CA THR A 27 -15.96 -14.04 0.09
C THR A 27 -15.31 -15.00 -0.92
N GLY A 28 -14.16 -14.65 -1.50
CA GLY A 28 -13.43 -15.53 -2.41
C GLY A 28 -12.73 -16.66 -1.69
N GLU A 29 -12.75 -17.87 -2.28
CA GLU A 29 -11.93 -18.99 -1.80
C GLU A 29 -10.44 -18.66 -2.01
N PRO A 30 -9.60 -18.85 -0.98
CA PRO A 30 -8.16 -18.65 -1.12
C PRO A 30 -7.57 -19.63 -2.16
N CYS A 31 -6.68 -19.15 -3.01
CA CYS A 31 -5.91 -20.02 -3.89
C CYS A 31 -4.96 -20.92 -3.09
N SER A 32 -4.61 -22.08 -3.65
CA SER A 32 -3.51 -22.87 -3.10
C SER A 32 -2.18 -22.14 -3.22
N PRO A 33 -1.16 -22.51 -2.43
CA PRO A 33 0.18 -21.93 -2.60
C PRO A 33 0.76 -22.10 -4.01
N GLU A 34 0.45 -23.19 -4.70
CA GLU A 34 0.86 -23.45 -6.08
C GLU A 34 0.19 -22.50 -7.08
N GLU A 35 -1.11 -22.29 -6.95
CA GLU A 35 -1.87 -21.34 -7.78
C GLU A 35 -1.41 -19.89 -7.52
N TRP A 36 -1.10 -19.57 -6.26
CA TRP A 36 -0.54 -18.27 -5.92
C TRP A 36 0.83 -18.06 -6.57
N ASN A 37 1.74 -19.04 -6.47
CA ASN A 37 3.03 -18.97 -7.13
C ASN A 37 2.88 -18.83 -8.65
N ALA A 38 2.00 -19.59 -9.28
CA ALA A 38 1.74 -19.47 -10.71
C ALA A 38 1.25 -18.08 -11.12
N ARG A 39 0.39 -17.45 -10.30
CA ARG A 39 -0.08 -16.07 -10.51
C ARG A 39 1.07 -15.06 -10.37
N VAL A 40 1.89 -15.20 -9.34
CA VAL A 40 3.05 -14.33 -9.11
C VAL A 40 4.09 -14.50 -10.25
N ASP A 41 4.34 -15.74 -10.69
CA ASP A 41 5.27 -16.03 -11.76
C ASP A 41 4.81 -15.48 -13.12
N ALA A 42 3.49 -15.39 -13.36
CA ALA A 42 2.91 -14.86 -14.59
C ALA A 42 2.98 -13.32 -14.71
N PHE A 43 3.33 -12.63 -13.62
CA PHE A 43 3.36 -11.16 -13.60
C PHE A 43 4.55 -10.62 -14.40
N ASP A 44 4.28 -9.82 -15.44
CA ASP A 44 5.26 -9.18 -16.33
C ASP A 44 5.58 -7.77 -15.79
N VAL A 45 6.67 -7.66 -15.05
CA VAL A 45 7.10 -6.41 -14.41
C VAL A 45 7.57 -5.36 -15.42
N GLU A 46 8.19 -5.80 -16.54
CA GLU A 46 8.68 -4.90 -17.58
C GLU A 46 7.52 -4.27 -18.37
N LEU A 47 6.49 -5.07 -18.66
CA LEU A 47 5.28 -4.57 -19.30
C LEU A 47 4.60 -3.50 -18.43
N LEU A 48 4.45 -3.77 -17.13
CA LEU A 48 3.85 -2.80 -16.22
C LEU A 48 4.71 -1.53 -16.11
N ALA A 49 6.02 -1.66 -15.95
CA ALA A 49 6.93 -0.51 -15.85
C ALA A 49 6.85 0.38 -17.10
N ALA A 50 6.82 -0.22 -18.31
CA ALA A 50 6.65 0.53 -19.55
C ALA A 50 5.29 1.27 -19.61
N GLN A 51 4.21 0.63 -19.16
CA GLN A 51 2.87 1.24 -19.16
C GLN A 51 2.74 2.33 -18.11
N LEU A 52 3.32 2.18 -16.91
CA LEU A 52 3.36 3.22 -15.89
C LEU A 52 4.11 4.47 -16.39
N ARG A 53 5.23 4.28 -17.06
CA ARG A 53 5.96 5.38 -17.71
C ARG A 53 5.13 6.06 -18.79
N GLU A 54 4.45 5.28 -19.64
CA GLU A 54 3.61 5.78 -20.72
C GLU A 54 2.48 6.69 -20.20
N VAL A 55 1.87 6.35 -19.07
CA VAL A 55 0.80 7.15 -18.48
C VAL A 55 1.32 8.31 -17.62
N GLY A 56 2.60 8.33 -17.29
CA GLY A 56 3.24 9.41 -16.52
C GLY A 56 3.04 9.32 -15.01
N ALA A 57 2.90 8.11 -14.47
CA ALA A 57 2.84 7.90 -13.02
C ALA A 57 4.22 8.09 -12.38
N ASP A 58 4.27 8.82 -11.26
CA ASP A 58 5.53 9.10 -10.54
C ASP A 58 5.91 7.99 -9.55
N TYR A 59 4.93 7.19 -9.11
CA TYR A 59 5.13 6.04 -8.23
C TYR A 59 4.04 4.98 -8.44
N PHE A 60 4.36 3.77 -8.03
CA PHE A 60 3.44 2.63 -8.04
C PHE A 60 3.41 1.97 -6.67
N CYS A 61 2.23 1.74 -6.12
CA CYS A 61 2.00 1.03 -4.88
C CYS A 61 1.33 -0.32 -5.15
N ILE A 62 1.80 -1.38 -4.52
CA ILE A 62 1.24 -2.72 -4.67
C ILE A 62 1.08 -3.39 -3.31
N THR A 63 0.04 -4.21 -3.16
CA THR A 63 -0.10 -5.04 -1.97
C THR A 63 0.99 -6.12 -1.92
N ILE A 64 1.71 -6.22 -0.79
CA ILE A 64 2.54 -7.39 -0.52
C ILE A 64 1.64 -8.62 -0.34
N GLY A 65 0.53 -8.43 0.33
CA GLY A 65 -0.53 -9.39 0.61
C GLY A 65 -1.57 -8.79 1.54
N GLN A 66 -2.59 -9.56 1.89
CA GLN A 66 -3.68 -9.13 2.77
C GLN A 66 -4.26 -10.33 3.55
N ASN A 67 -5.54 -10.32 3.80
CA ASN A 67 -6.30 -11.20 4.71
C ASN A 67 -6.12 -12.70 4.49
N SER A 68 -5.82 -13.16 3.28
CA SER A 68 -5.65 -14.59 2.97
C SER A 68 -4.35 -15.19 3.48
N GLY A 69 -3.38 -14.34 3.88
CA GLY A 69 -2.03 -14.77 4.28
C GLY A 69 -1.10 -15.14 3.14
N HIS A 70 -1.52 -14.91 1.88
CA HIS A 70 -0.67 -15.06 0.71
C HIS A 70 0.08 -13.75 0.45
N TYR A 71 1.40 -13.86 0.32
CA TYR A 71 2.29 -12.72 0.10
C TYR A 71 3.10 -12.90 -1.18
N CYS A 72 3.28 -11.83 -1.96
CA CYS A 72 3.97 -11.88 -3.25
C CYS A 72 5.52 -11.75 -3.15
N SER A 73 6.06 -12.01 -1.98
CA SER A 73 7.50 -12.06 -1.71
C SER A 73 7.81 -13.07 -0.61
N PRO A 74 8.95 -13.77 -0.65
CA PRO A 74 9.39 -14.66 0.41
C PRO A 74 9.56 -13.93 1.74
N ASN A 75 9.24 -14.62 2.85
CA ASN A 75 9.54 -14.14 4.20
C ASN A 75 9.81 -15.30 5.16
N PRO A 76 11.07 -15.69 5.37
CA PRO A 76 11.39 -16.82 6.23
C PRO A 76 11.05 -16.58 7.71
N VAL A 77 10.96 -15.33 8.16
CA VAL A 77 10.51 -14.98 9.51
C VAL A 77 9.02 -15.28 9.67
N TYR A 78 8.20 -14.91 8.68
CA TYR A 78 6.77 -15.25 8.66
C TYR A 78 6.57 -16.77 8.65
N ASP A 79 7.27 -17.48 7.75
CA ASP A 79 7.19 -18.94 7.65
C ASP A 79 7.56 -19.63 8.96
N GLN A 80 8.60 -19.16 9.64
CA GLN A 80 9.01 -19.69 10.93
C GLN A 80 7.98 -19.44 12.03
N LEU A 81 7.40 -18.24 12.07
CA LEU A 81 6.43 -17.86 13.10
C LEU A 81 5.09 -18.60 12.93
N VAL A 82 4.62 -18.70 11.69
CA VAL A 82 3.29 -19.26 11.39
C VAL A 82 3.33 -20.78 11.21
N GLY A 83 4.41 -21.31 10.64
CA GLY A 83 4.61 -22.76 10.50
C GLY A 83 3.68 -23.41 9.44
N ILE A 84 3.25 -22.65 8.42
CA ILE A 84 2.44 -23.18 7.30
C ILE A 84 3.36 -23.81 6.26
N SER A 85 3.04 -25.03 5.84
CA SER A 85 3.77 -25.75 4.81
C SER A 85 2.78 -26.45 3.84
N PRO A 86 2.90 -26.23 2.52
CA PRO A 86 3.85 -25.30 1.87
C PRO A 86 3.58 -23.84 2.24
N SER A 87 4.63 -22.99 2.14
CA SER A 87 4.52 -21.56 2.44
C SER A 87 3.48 -20.87 1.56
N LYS A 88 2.73 -19.92 2.14
CA LYS A 88 1.84 -19.00 1.41
C LYS A 88 2.58 -17.75 0.90
N CYS A 89 3.83 -17.53 1.31
CA CYS A 89 4.71 -16.58 0.67
C CYS A 89 5.16 -17.13 -0.69
N SER A 90 5.18 -16.31 -1.73
CA SER A 90 5.63 -16.73 -3.05
C SER A 90 7.14 -17.07 -3.04
N ARG A 91 7.54 -17.96 -3.94
CA ARG A 91 8.95 -18.27 -4.19
C ARG A 91 9.67 -17.12 -4.91
N ARG A 92 8.97 -16.50 -5.87
CA ARG A 92 9.42 -15.29 -6.57
C ARG A 92 9.26 -14.09 -5.65
N ASP A 93 10.27 -13.23 -5.61
CA ASP A 93 10.18 -11.91 -4.94
C ASP A 93 9.68 -10.86 -5.94
N LEU A 94 8.36 -10.77 -6.10
CA LEU A 94 7.75 -9.84 -7.05
C LEU A 94 8.07 -8.38 -6.72
N ILE A 95 8.21 -8.06 -5.43
CA ILE A 95 8.55 -6.69 -5.01
C ILE A 95 9.98 -6.33 -5.44
N ALA A 96 10.92 -7.25 -5.30
CA ALA A 96 12.30 -7.03 -5.75
C ALA A 96 12.38 -6.88 -7.28
N ASP A 97 11.62 -7.69 -8.03
CA ASP A 97 11.56 -7.62 -9.49
C ASP A 97 10.91 -6.30 -9.97
N LEU A 98 9.80 -5.89 -9.34
CA LEU A 98 9.16 -4.61 -9.63
C LEU A 98 10.11 -3.44 -9.36
N ALA A 99 10.81 -3.46 -8.23
CA ALA A 99 11.79 -2.42 -7.92
C ALA A 99 12.87 -2.31 -8.99
N ALA A 100 13.39 -3.44 -9.48
CA ALA A 100 14.40 -3.47 -10.53
C ALA A 100 13.87 -2.94 -11.88
N ALA A 101 12.61 -3.21 -12.22
CA ALA A 101 11.98 -2.75 -13.47
C ALA A 101 11.60 -1.26 -13.41
N LEU A 102 11.17 -0.74 -12.24
CA LEU A 102 10.70 0.63 -12.07
C LEU A 102 11.83 1.65 -11.90
N GLU A 103 12.92 1.28 -11.23
CA GLU A 103 14.06 2.17 -10.94
C GLU A 103 14.64 2.82 -12.22
N PRO A 104 14.90 2.09 -13.33
CA PRO A 104 15.39 2.70 -14.58
C PRO A 104 14.38 3.64 -15.24
N GLN A 105 13.10 3.54 -14.89
CA GLN A 105 12.04 4.40 -15.39
C GLN A 105 11.84 5.67 -14.54
N GLY A 106 12.54 5.78 -13.41
CA GLY A 106 12.39 6.89 -12.46
C GLY A 106 11.07 6.84 -11.67
N ILE A 107 10.45 5.66 -11.59
CA ILE A 107 9.18 5.44 -10.89
C ILE A 107 9.47 4.81 -9.53
N ASP A 108 9.00 5.43 -8.45
CA ASP A 108 9.18 4.90 -7.10
C ASP A 108 8.27 3.70 -6.83
N LEU A 109 8.80 2.66 -6.21
CA LEU A 109 7.98 1.56 -5.71
C LEU A 109 7.58 1.82 -4.26
N TRP A 110 6.26 1.76 -4.01
CA TRP A 110 5.66 1.75 -2.69
C TRP A 110 4.96 0.42 -2.46
N VAL A 111 4.79 0.04 -1.20
CA VAL A 111 4.12 -1.20 -0.83
C VAL A 111 3.03 -0.97 0.20
N TYR A 112 2.00 -1.79 0.11
CA TYR A 112 0.90 -1.87 1.06
C TYR A 112 1.00 -3.14 1.89
N LEU A 113 0.71 -3.03 3.18
CA LEU A 113 0.57 -4.17 4.08
C LEU A 113 -0.45 -3.85 5.18
N PRO A 114 -1.31 -4.81 5.59
CA PRO A 114 -2.12 -4.65 6.79
C PRO A 114 -1.29 -4.54 8.06
N SER A 115 -1.77 -3.76 9.01
CA SER A 115 -1.19 -3.66 10.36
C SER A 115 -1.48 -4.90 11.22
N GLY A 116 -2.54 -5.64 10.88
CA GLY A 116 -2.98 -6.85 11.57
C GLY A 116 -2.53 -8.15 10.89
N ALA A 117 -2.74 -9.27 11.56
CA ALA A 117 -2.55 -10.58 10.98
C ALA A 117 -3.56 -10.85 9.85
N PRO A 118 -3.24 -11.78 8.91
CA PRO A 118 -4.16 -12.18 7.87
C PRO A 118 -5.39 -12.88 8.46
N CYS A 119 -6.49 -12.14 8.63
CA CYS A 119 -7.67 -12.56 9.40
C CYS A 119 -8.42 -13.76 8.82
N ALA A 120 -8.26 -14.06 7.53
CA ALA A 120 -8.81 -15.25 6.88
C ALA A 120 -7.90 -16.49 6.99
N ASP A 121 -6.76 -16.39 7.68
CA ASP A 121 -5.85 -17.50 7.96
C ASP A 121 -5.83 -17.81 9.46
N ALA A 122 -6.65 -18.77 9.88
CA ALA A 122 -6.80 -19.12 11.29
C ALA A 122 -5.48 -19.57 11.94
N GLN A 123 -4.59 -20.27 11.20
CA GLN A 123 -3.30 -20.69 11.72
C GLN A 123 -2.38 -19.47 11.94
N ALA A 124 -2.36 -18.54 10.99
CA ALA A 124 -1.58 -17.32 11.13
C ALA A 124 -2.09 -16.45 12.28
N VAL A 125 -3.42 -16.29 12.40
CA VAL A 125 -4.07 -15.58 13.52
C VAL A 125 -3.63 -16.14 14.87
N GLU A 126 -3.73 -17.48 15.04
CA GLU A 126 -3.34 -18.17 16.28
C GLU A 126 -1.84 -18.01 16.58
N ARG A 127 -0.97 -18.33 15.60
CA ARG A 127 0.48 -18.36 15.78
C ARG A 127 1.09 -16.96 15.98
N LEU A 128 0.52 -15.96 15.33
CA LEU A 128 0.90 -14.57 15.51
C LEU A 128 0.29 -13.96 16.78
N GLU A 129 -0.64 -14.63 17.44
CA GLU A 129 -1.36 -14.15 18.63
C GLU A 129 -2.18 -12.90 18.34
N TRP A 130 -2.82 -12.85 17.16
CA TRP A 130 -3.72 -11.78 16.78
C TRP A 130 -5.09 -11.96 17.44
N VAL A 131 -5.58 -10.86 18.04
CA VAL A 131 -6.95 -10.78 18.56
C VAL A 131 -7.57 -9.50 18.04
N ASP A 132 -8.66 -9.62 17.29
CA ASP A 132 -9.31 -8.48 16.66
C ASP A 132 -9.91 -7.52 17.69
N GLY A 133 -9.41 -6.28 17.73
CA GLY A 133 -10.04 -5.08 18.32
C GLY A 133 -10.53 -5.13 19.77
N GLN A 134 -10.09 -6.08 20.60
CA GLN A 134 -10.76 -6.43 21.86
C GLN A 134 -10.23 -5.71 23.12
N GLY A 135 -9.67 -4.51 22.99
CA GLY A 135 -9.37 -3.67 24.17
C GLY A 135 -8.19 -4.14 25.03
N GLN A 136 -7.47 -5.16 24.63
CA GLN A 136 -6.21 -5.59 25.25
C GLN A 136 -5.01 -5.18 24.40
N ARG A 137 -3.89 -4.89 25.07
CA ARG A 137 -2.65 -4.58 24.36
C ARG A 137 -2.12 -5.78 23.60
N LEU A 138 -1.91 -5.64 22.29
CA LEU A 138 -1.44 -6.70 21.39
C LEU A 138 0.11 -6.70 21.23
N ALA A 139 0.84 -6.49 22.33
CA ALA A 139 2.30 -6.32 22.30
C ALA A 139 3.04 -7.54 21.74
N SER A 140 2.58 -8.76 22.02
CA SER A 140 3.19 -9.98 21.49
C SER A 140 3.02 -10.08 19.99
N PHE A 141 1.79 -9.89 19.50
CA PHE A 141 1.49 -9.83 18.08
C PHE A 141 2.34 -8.76 17.38
N GLN A 142 2.31 -7.53 17.89
CA GLN A 142 3.00 -6.41 17.25
C GLN A 142 4.51 -6.68 17.10
N ARG A 143 5.20 -7.24 18.12
CA ARG A 143 6.61 -7.61 18.01
C ARG A 143 6.88 -8.66 16.93
N LYS A 144 6.00 -9.67 16.80
CA LYS A 144 6.11 -10.68 15.75
C LYS A 144 5.90 -10.04 14.37
N TRP A 145 4.89 -9.17 14.24
CA TRP A 145 4.60 -8.49 12.99
C TRP A 145 5.68 -7.51 12.57
N GLU A 146 6.22 -6.75 13.52
CA GLU A 146 7.39 -5.90 13.30
C GLU A 146 8.63 -6.71 12.84
N ALA A 147 8.82 -7.93 13.32
CA ALA A 147 9.90 -8.81 12.85
C ALA A 147 9.69 -9.25 11.39
N VAL A 148 8.44 -9.58 11.01
CA VAL A 148 8.07 -9.91 9.63
C VAL A 148 8.30 -8.71 8.70
N ILE A 149 7.83 -7.52 9.09
CA ILE A 149 8.01 -6.28 8.33
C ILE A 149 9.50 -5.94 8.19
N ARG A 150 10.27 -6.07 9.26
CA ARG A 150 11.71 -5.81 9.27
C ARG A 150 12.46 -6.71 8.29
N GLU A 151 12.07 -7.98 8.16
CA GLU A 151 12.65 -8.91 7.18
C GLU A 151 12.46 -8.39 5.75
N TRP A 152 11.23 -8.03 5.35
CA TRP A 152 10.98 -7.46 4.04
C TRP A 152 11.70 -6.11 3.84
N SER A 153 11.67 -5.24 4.83
CA SER A 153 12.36 -3.95 4.76
C SER A 153 13.86 -4.11 4.50
N LEU A 154 14.53 -5.00 5.22
CA LEU A 154 15.94 -5.30 5.03
C LEU A 154 16.23 -5.96 3.69
N ARG A 155 15.35 -6.85 3.23
CA ARG A 155 15.44 -7.56 1.95
C ARG A 155 15.43 -6.61 0.76
N TRP A 156 14.54 -5.63 0.77
CA TRP A 156 14.39 -4.70 -0.35
C TRP A 156 15.28 -3.45 -0.22
N GLY A 157 15.64 -3.06 1.00
CA GLY A 157 16.51 -1.93 1.28
C GLY A 157 15.93 -0.63 0.70
N GLU A 158 16.81 0.19 0.12
CA GLU A 158 16.43 1.49 -0.44
C GLU A 158 15.57 1.43 -1.71
N ARG A 159 15.32 0.25 -2.27
CA ARG A 159 14.50 0.08 -3.48
C ARG A 159 13.02 0.32 -3.23
N VAL A 160 12.51 0.03 -2.03
CA VAL A 160 11.15 0.39 -1.62
C VAL A 160 11.18 1.77 -0.96
N LYS A 161 10.46 2.72 -1.56
CA LYS A 161 10.50 4.13 -1.17
C LYS A 161 9.37 4.52 -0.21
N GLY A 162 8.26 3.80 -0.21
CA GLY A 162 7.12 4.13 0.63
C GLY A 162 6.36 2.90 1.11
N TRP A 163 5.70 3.04 2.25
CA TRP A 163 4.84 2.04 2.87
C TRP A 163 3.51 2.66 3.25
N TRP A 164 2.44 2.02 2.85
CA TRP A 164 1.08 2.35 3.24
C TRP A 164 0.53 1.20 4.10
N ILE A 165 0.33 1.47 5.39
CA ILE A 165 -0.07 0.46 6.37
C ILE A 165 -1.56 0.58 6.64
N ASP A 166 -2.28 -0.46 6.28
CA ASP A 166 -3.73 -0.52 6.43
C ASP A 166 -4.16 -1.01 7.82
N GLY A 167 -5.41 -0.72 8.17
CA GLY A 167 -6.06 -1.33 9.32
C GLY A 167 -5.55 -0.83 10.69
N CYS A 168 -4.95 0.35 10.77
CA CYS A 168 -4.52 0.95 12.04
C CYS A 168 -5.72 1.53 12.83
N TYR A 169 -6.82 0.77 12.91
CA TYR A 169 -8.10 1.20 13.47
C TYR A 169 -8.15 1.11 15.01
N TYR A 170 -7.20 0.40 15.61
CA TYR A 170 -7.16 0.14 17.05
C TYR A 170 -5.88 0.67 17.69
N PRO A 171 -5.60 1.99 17.59
CA PRO A 171 -4.32 2.55 18.04
C PRO A 171 -4.09 2.34 19.54
N ASP A 172 -5.15 2.38 20.36
CA ASP A 172 -5.06 2.19 21.80
C ASP A 172 -4.82 0.73 22.23
N ALA A 173 -5.01 -0.25 21.32
CA ALA A 173 -4.70 -1.65 21.57
C ALA A 173 -3.28 -2.04 21.08
N MET A 174 -2.73 -1.34 20.09
CA MET A 174 -1.46 -1.72 19.47
C MET A 174 -0.39 -0.64 19.51
N TYR A 175 -0.73 0.58 19.13
CA TYR A 175 0.29 1.54 18.69
C TYR A 175 0.49 2.72 19.61
N ASN A 176 -0.54 3.12 20.36
CA ASN A 176 -0.54 4.37 21.14
C ASN A 176 -0.06 4.17 22.57
N PHE A 177 1.10 3.51 22.73
CA PHE A 177 1.71 3.29 24.04
C PHE A 177 3.02 4.07 24.19
N PRO A 178 3.37 4.51 25.41
CA PRO A 178 4.62 5.22 25.67
C PRO A 178 5.84 4.31 25.55
N ASP A 179 5.69 3.02 25.84
CA ASP A 179 6.72 1.98 25.73
C ASP A 179 6.51 1.09 24.50
N GLU A 180 7.60 0.54 23.99
CA GLU A 180 7.56 -0.36 22.81
C GLU A 180 6.97 -1.74 23.14
N PRO A 181 6.24 -2.36 22.19
CA PRO A 181 6.02 -1.92 20.83
C PRO A 181 4.93 -0.82 20.73
N ASN A 182 5.09 0.10 19.79
CA ASN A 182 4.20 1.24 19.55
C ASN A 182 4.36 1.76 18.12
N PHE A 183 3.79 2.92 17.76
CA PHE A 183 3.98 3.52 16.43
C PHE A 183 5.46 3.79 16.09
N LYS A 184 6.28 4.15 17.08
CA LYS A 184 7.70 4.41 16.86
C LYS A 184 8.45 3.15 16.45
N SER A 185 8.27 2.04 17.17
CA SER A 185 8.90 0.76 16.85
C SER A 185 8.40 0.19 15.54
N PHE A 186 7.11 0.36 15.24
CA PHE A 186 6.52 -0.05 13.97
C PHE A 186 7.16 0.70 12.79
N ALA A 187 7.23 2.03 12.86
CA ALA A 187 7.92 2.83 11.86
C ALA A 187 9.43 2.50 11.75
N ALA A 188 10.08 2.14 12.86
CA ALA A 188 11.47 1.70 12.87
C ALA A 188 11.66 0.34 12.18
N ALA A 189 10.72 -0.60 12.31
CA ALA A 189 10.73 -1.87 11.59
C ALA A 189 10.61 -1.64 10.07
N ILE A 190 9.69 -0.77 9.65
CA ILE A 190 9.52 -0.37 8.24
C ILE A 190 10.79 0.27 7.67
N ARG A 191 11.48 1.10 8.45
CA ARG A 191 12.68 1.83 8.03
C ARG A 191 13.99 1.09 8.24
N ALA A 192 13.94 -0.17 8.64
CA ALA A 192 15.16 -0.94 8.95
C ALA A 192 16.12 -1.07 7.76
N GLY A 193 15.59 -1.27 6.56
CA GLY A 193 16.38 -1.38 5.32
C GLY A 193 16.52 -0.05 4.56
N ASN A 194 15.59 0.89 4.79
CA ASN A 194 15.62 2.23 4.18
C ASN A 194 15.20 3.28 5.19
N PRO A 195 16.14 3.99 5.83
CA PRO A 195 15.82 5.06 6.79
C PRO A 195 15.01 6.22 6.19
N GLN A 196 15.02 6.36 4.86
CA GLN A 196 14.28 7.37 4.12
C GLN A 196 12.90 6.91 3.65
N ALA A 197 12.51 5.65 3.91
CA ALA A 197 11.20 5.14 3.50
C ALA A 197 10.07 5.97 4.10
N LEU A 198 9.15 6.41 3.22
CA LEU A 198 7.94 7.13 3.58
C LEU A 198 6.93 6.17 4.22
N VAL A 199 6.20 6.63 5.22
CA VAL A 199 5.23 5.81 5.96
C VAL A 199 3.94 6.57 6.16
N ALA A 200 2.81 5.90 5.91
CA ALA A 200 1.49 6.31 6.37
C ALA A 200 0.79 5.16 7.11
N PHE A 201 0.03 5.49 8.13
CA PHE A 201 -0.78 4.57 8.91
C PHE A 201 -2.27 4.88 8.70
N ASN A 202 -3.00 3.95 8.08
CA ASN A 202 -4.40 4.17 7.76
C ASN A 202 -5.29 3.99 8.99
N ARG A 203 -5.95 5.07 9.37
CA ARG A 203 -6.91 5.12 10.48
C ARG A 203 -8.35 4.86 10.04
N GLY A 204 -8.58 4.60 8.75
CA GLY A 204 -9.91 4.41 8.15
C GLY A 204 -10.49 5.68 7.53
N LEU A 205 -11.78 5.60 7.20
CA LEU A 205 -12.48 6.60 6.39
C LEU A 205 -12.97 7.84 7.14
N GLU A 206 -12.98 7.85 8.48
CA GLU A 206 -13.58 8.94 9.26
C GLU A 206 -12.80 10.26 9.11
N ASP A 207 -11.49 10.20 9.20
CA ASP A 207 -10.60 11.36 9.09
C ASP A 207 -9.41 11.07 8.17
N PRO A 208 -9.63 10.84 6.86
CA PRO A 208 -8.61 10.31 5.96
C PRO A 208 -7.39 11.21 5.80
N PHE A 209 -7.56 12.50 6.04
CA PHE A 209 -6.53 13.52 5.84
C PHE A 209 -5.77 13.91 7.11
N LEU A 210 -6.06 13.28 8.24
CA LEU A 210 -5.36 13.56 9.48
C LEU A 210 -4.27 12.53 9.75
N PRO A 211 -3.04 12.97 10.09
CA PRO A 211 -2.01 12.06 10.53
C PRO A 211 -2.41 11.42 11.86
N GLN A 212 -2.10 10.15 12.03
CA GLN A 212 -2.41 9.38 13.23
C GLN A 212 -1.32 9.52 14.30
N CYS A 213 -0.08 9.73 13.87
CA CYS A 213 1.06 9.82 14.78
C CYS A 213 2.21 10.68 14.22
N PRO A 214 3.18 11.08 15.07
CA PRO A 214 4.34 11.85 14.62
C PRO A 214 5.28 11.12 13.66
N TRP A 215 5.18 9.79 13.57
CA TRP A 215 6.11 8.94 12.81
C TRP A 215 5.73 8.77 11.34
N GLU A 216 4.56 9.26 10.95
CA GLU A 216 4.11 9.33 9.55
C GLU A 216 4.83 10.44 8.78
N ASP A 217 4.89 10.29 7.45
CA ASP A 217 5.42 11.29 6.54
C ASP A 217 4.31 11.89 5.65
N TYR A 218 3.21 11.17 5.47
CA TYR A 218 2.04 11.58 4.70
C TYR A 218 0.76 10.98 5.29
N THR A 219 -0.38 11.55 4.95
CA THR A 219 -1.68 11.04 5.39
C THR A 219 -2.03 9.77 4.61
N ALA A 220 -2.69 8.79 5.23
CA ALA A 220 -3.13 7.60 4.51
C ALA A 220 -4.12 7.94 3.40
N GLY A 221 -5.02 8.89 3.64
CA GLY A 221 -5.86 9.52 2.62
C GLY A 221 -6.89 8.61 1.99
N GLU A 222 -7.23 7.47 2.61
CA GLU A 222 -8.23 6.56 2.09
C GLU A 222 -9.60 7.22 2.02
N VAL A 223 -10.13 7.34 0.81
CA VAL A 223 -11.49 7.82 0.55
C VAL A 223 -12.22 6.77 -0.28
N GLY A 224 -13.42 6.41 0.13
CA GLY A 224 -14.19 5.35 -0.52
C GLY A 224 -14.87 5.82 -1.82
N ASP A 225 -16.21 5.77 -1.85
CA ASP A 225 -17.01 6.10 -3.03
C ASP A 225 -17.04 7.59 -3.41
N TRP A 226 -16.63 8.45 -2.52
CA TRP A 226 -16.71 9.90 -2.63
C TRP A 226 -15.32 10.52 -2.82
N LEU A 227 -15.27 11.73 -3.40
CA LEU A 227 -14.04 12.49 -3.62
C LEU A 227 -14.10 13.77 -2.77
N PRO A 228 -13.68 13.72 -1.50
CA PRO A 228 -13.76 14.86 -0.60
C PRO A 228 -12.74 15.93 -0.97
N ILE A 229 -13.11 17.18 -0.74
CA ILE A 229 -12.22 18.33 -0.94
C ILE A 229 -11.59 18.69 0.42
N PRO A 230 -10.28 18.51 0.59
CA PRO A 230 -9.60 18.91 1.83
C PRO A 230 -9.71 20.42 2.05
N GLY A 231 -10.30 20.81 3.17
CA GLY A 231 -10.46 22.22 3.52
C GLY A 231 -9.21 22.83 4.22
N GLN A 232 -9.26 24.14 4.49
CA GLN A 232 -8.15 24.85 5.16
C GLN A 232 -7.79 24.23 6.51
N LYS A 233 -8.78 23.81 7.31
CA LYS A 233 -8.56 23.16 8.61
C LYS A 233 -7.72 21.90 8.51
N VAL A 234 -7.93 21.10 7.45
CA VAL A 234 -7.12 19.89 7.20
C VAL A 234 -5.65 20.27 7.04
N ARG A 235 -5.35 21.29 6.23
CA ARG A 235 -3.97 21.76 6.02
C ARG A 235 -3.28 22.22 7.30
N GLU A 236 -4.00 22.90 8.19
CA GLU A 236 -3.49 23.32 9.50
C GLU A 236 -3.20 22.13 10.43
N GLN A 237 -3.90 21.01 10.23
CA GLN A 237 -3.76 19.79 11.03
C GLN A 237 -2.74 18.79 10.51
N LEU A 238 -2.17 19.00 9.30
CA LEU A 238 -1.17 18.10 8.70
C LEU A 238 0.14 18.04 9.50
N GLN A 239 0.42 19.03 10.34
CA GLN A 239 1.64 19.05 11.19
C GLN A 239 2.95 18.84 10.39
N GLY A 240 3.02 19.39 9.17
CA GLY A 240 4.17 19.22 8.28
C GLY A 240 4.20 17.90 7.50
N LYS A 241 3.15 17.09 7.58
CA LYS A 241 3.01 15.87 6.77
C LYS A 241 2.48 16.21 5.38
N LYS A 242 2.82 15.39 4.39
CA LYS A 242 2.30 15.53 3.03
C LYS A 242 0.82 15.13 2.98
N LEU A 243 -0.02 15.98 2.39
CA LEU A 243 -1.38 15.59 2.05
C LEU A 243 -1.34 14.49 0.99
N HIS A 244 -2.00 13.38 1.26
CA HIS A 244 -2.17 12.29 0.29
C HIS A 244 -3.64 11.87 0.24
N VAL A 245 -4.08 11.48 -0.94
CA VAL A 245 -5.41 10.92 -1.18
C VAL A 245 -5.26 9.60 -1.91
N LEU A 246 -5.95 8.57 -1.45
CA LEU A 246 -6.07 7.28 -2.10
C LEU A 246 -7.55 6.99 -2.40
N SER A 247 -7.88 6.81 -3.66
CA SER A 247 -9.21 6.40 -4.12
C SER A 247 -9.10 5.42 -5.29
N TYR A 248 -10.21 4.79 -5.66
CA TYR A 248 -10.24 3.86 -6.77
C TYR A 248 -10.94 4.46 -8.01
N LEU A 249 -10.39 4.13 -9.19
CA LEU A 249 -11.01 4.49 -10.47
C LEU A 249 -12.08 3.50 -10.91
N GLY A 250 -12.04 2.29 -10.39
CA GLY A 250 -13.00 1.22 -10.68
C GLY A 250 -14.33 1.38 -9.95
N GLN A 251 -15.13 0.33 -9.93
CA GLN A 251 -16.39 0.26 -9.19
C GLN A 251 -16.17 0.02 -7.70
N THR A 252 -15.07 -0.63 -7.36
CA THR A 252 -14.54 -0.80 -6.01
C THR A 252 -13.03 -1.03 -6.09
N TRP A 253 -12.36 -1.27 -4.96
CA TRP A 253 -10.94 -1.50 -4.87
C TRP A 253 -10.46 -2.62 -5.80
N GLY A 254 -9.58 -2.27 -6.73
CA GLY A 254 -8.98 -3.19 -7.69
C GLY A 254 -9.96 -3.88 -8.66
N GLN A 255 -11.18 -3.38 -8.85
CA GLN A 255 -12.21 -4.09 -9.61
C GLN A 255 -13.09 -3.17 -10.47
N GLY A 256 -13.67 -3.77 -11.51
CA GLY A 256 -14.69 -3.16 -12.35
C GLY A 256 -14.12 -2.36 -13.52
N GLN A 257 -14.96 -1.47 -14.09
CA GLN A 257 -14.61 -0.56 -15.17
C GLN A 257 -14.44 0.86 -14.63
N PRO A 258 -13.72 1.76 -15.33
CA PRO A 258 -13.62 3.16 -14.92
C PRO A 258 -15.01 3.77 -14.66
N ARG A 259 -15.20 4.37 -13.47
CA ARG A 259 -16.48 4.94 -13.02
C ARG A 259 -16.58 6.45 -13.20
N PHE A 260 -15.47 7.11 -13.45
CA PHE A 260 -15.44 8.57 -13.59
C PHE A 260 -15.10 8.98 -15.03
N PRO A 261 -15.63 10.11 -15.52
CA PRO A 261 -15.14 10.73 -16.75
C PRO A 261 -13.71 11.27 -16.58
N ASP A 262 -12.96 11.35 -17.68
CA ASP A 262 -11.54 11.75 -17.69
C ASP A 262 -11.35 13.15 -17.07
N GLU A 263 -12.27 14.09 -17.33
CA GLU A 263 -12.24 15.47 -16.84
C GLU A 263 -12.35 15.52 -15.31
N LEU A 264 -13.15 14.64 -14.70
CA LEU A 264 -13.28 14.56 -13.25
C LEU A 264 -12.01 14.02 -12.61
N VAL A 265 -11.43 12.96 -13.19
CA VAL A 265 -10.17 12.38 -12.71
C VAL A 265 -9.05 13.42 -12.76
N ALA A 266 -8.89 14.11 -13.89
CA ALA A 266 -7.90 15.16 -14.06
C ALA A 266 -8.17 16.38 -13.15
N GLY A 267 -9.42 16.83 -13.08
CA GLY A 267 -9.81 17.97 -12.25
C GLY A 267 -9.60 17.73 -10.76
N TYR A 268 -9.97 16.54 -10.28
CA TYR A 268 -9.71 16.18 -8.88
C TYR A 268 -8.22 16.03 -8.58
N THR A 269 -7.47 15.42 -9.48
CA THR A 269 -6.00 15.33 -9.34
C THR A 269 -5.39 16.74 -9.28
N LYS A 270 -5.71 17.64 -10.21
CA LYS A 270 -5.26 19.06 -10.20
C LYS A 270 -5.61 19.75 -8.87
N LEU A 271 -6.80 19.51 -8.35
CA LEU A 271 -7.26 20.10 -7.09
C LEU A 271 -6.39 19.67 -5.90
N ILE A 272 -6.03 18.39 -5.80
CA ILE A 272 -5.16 17.89 -4.74
C ILE A 272 -3.73 18.42 -4.91
N LEU A 273 -3.20 18.44 -6.14
CA LEU A 273 -1.88 19.00 -6.44
C LEU A 273 -1.78 20.50 -6.11
N ALA A 274 -2.84 21.26 -6.38
CA ALA A 274 -2.91 22.70 -6.05
C ALA A 274 -2.87 22.96 -4.53
N GLN A 275 -3.11 21.94 -3.71
CA GLN A 275 -3.00 21.99 -2.26
C GLN A 275 -1.67 21.45 -1.73
N ASP A 276 -0.67 21.33 -2.59
CA ASP A 276 0.61 20.67 -2.29
C ASP A 276 0.42 19.21 -1.84
N GLY A 277 -0.62 18.54 -2.33
CA GLY A 277 -0.89 17.12 -2.08
C GLY A 277 -0.36 16.21 -3.16
N ILE A 278 -0.46 14.91 -2.93
CA ILE A 278 -0.25 13.86 -3.92
C ILE A 278 -1.48 12.96 -3.97
N LEU A 279 -1.71 12.30 -5.09
CA LEU A 279 -2.89 11.45 -5.28
C LEU A 279 -2.50 10.06 -5.79
N THR A 280 -3.09 9.03 -5.21
CA THR A 280 -2.98 7.65 -5.68
C THR A 280 -4.33 7.16 -6.19
N TRP A 281 -4.34 6.64 -7.42
CA TRP A 281 -5.51 5.98 -8.00
C TRP A 281 -5.34 4.47 -7.99
N ASP A 282 -6.25 3.76 -7.32
CA ASP A 282 -6.30 2.31 -7.39
C ASP A 282 -6.98 1.85 -8.67
N ILE A 283 -6.39 0.86 -9.33
CA ILE A 283 -6.87 0.25 -10.56
C ILE A 283 -6.72 -1.27 -10.52
N PRO A 284 -7.57 -2.04 -11.21
CA PRO A 284 -7.27 -3.44 -11.48
C PRO A 284 -6.10 -3.57 -12.46
N LEU A 285 -5.41 -4.70 -12.37
CA LEU A 285 -4.48 -5.15 -13.41
C LEU A 285 -4.99 -6.45 -14.02
N GLU A 286 -4.60 -6.71 -15.28
CA GLU A 286 -4.77 -8.01 -15.90
C GLU A 286 -3.92 -9.08 -15.17
N PRO A 287 -4.22 -10.38 -15.30
CA PRO A 287 -3.47 -11.43 -14.60
C PRO A 287 -1.95 -11.41 -14.83
N ASN A 288 -1.51 -10.89 -15.97
CA ASN A 288 -0.10 -10.71 -16.30
C ASN A 288 0.50 -9.37 -15.85
N GLY A 289 -0.21 -8.58 -15.06
CA GLY A 289 0.25 -7.27 -14.59
C GLY A 289 -0.01 -6.10 -15.54
N ALA A 290 -0.59 -6.31 -16.73
CA ALA A 290 -0.88 -5.22 -17.65
C ALA A 290 -2.00 -4.30 -17.12
N ILE A 291 -1.91 -3.00 -17.41
CA ILE A 291 -3.00 -2.06 -17.16
C ILE A 291 -4.09 -2.29 -18.21
N PRO A 292 -5.35 -2.59 -17.81
CA PRO A 292 -6.44 -2.80 -18.76
C PRO A 292 -6.64 -1.58 -19.67
N GLN A 293 -6.96 -1.81 -20.95
CA GLN A 293 -6.99 -0.76 -21.97
C GLN A 293 -7.88 0.43 -21.63
N ALA A 294 -9.00 0.20 -20.95
CA ALA A 294 -9.92 1.28 -20.54
C ALA A 294 -9.24 2.25 -19.56
N TYR A 295 -8.58 1.70 -18.53
CA TYR A 295 -7.82 2.49 -17.56
C TYR A 295 -6.61 3.18 -18.20
N ARG A 296 -5.86 2.46 -19.03
CA ARG A 296 -4.70 3.03 -19.73
C ARG A 296 -5.08 4.27 -20.54
N ARG A 297 -6.18 4.24 -21.28
CA ARG A 297 -6.71 5.42 -22.02
C ARG A 297 -7.04 6.58 -21.07
N GLN A 298 -7.75 6.32 -19.98
CA GLN A 298 -8.11 7.34 -18.98
C GLN A 298 -6.86 7.94 -18.31
N LEU A 299 -5.88 7.12 -17.94
CA LEU A 299 -4.63 7.58 -17.31
C LEU A 299 -3.77 8.38 -18.29
N GLN A 300 -3.74 8.02 -19.58
CA GLN A 300 -3.09 8.84 -20.62
C GLN A 300 -3.78 10.19 -20.80
N ALA A 301 -5.12 10.23 -20.70
CA ALA A 301 -5.86 11.50 -20.69
C ALA A 301 -5.50 12.33 -19.45
N LEU A 302 -5.46 11.72 -18.27
CA LEU A 302 -4.99 12.38 -17.04
C LEU A 302 -3.59 12.99 -17.23
N GLY A 303 -2.61 12.21 -17.70
CA GLY A 303 -1.24 12.68 -17.93
C GLY A 303 -1.22 13.94 -18.82
N ARG A 304 -1.90 13.89 -19.99
CA ARG A 304 -2.00 15.06 -20.90
C ARG A 304 -2.62 16.28 -20.23
N MET A 305 -3.74 16.09 -19.53
CA MET A 305 -4.47 17.20 -18.88
C MET A 305 -3.69 17.82 -17.70
N LEU A 306 -2.72 17.13 -17.13
CA LEU A 306 -1.83 17.68 -16.08
C LEU A 306 -0.69 18.53 -16.65
N GLU A 307 -0.37 18.39 -17.93
CA GLU A 307 0.67 19.18 -18.62
C GLU A 307 0.11 20.50 -19.21
N GLU A 308 -1.20 20.61 -19.37
CA GLU A 308 -1.93 21.80 -19.78
C GLU A 308 -2.13 22.79 -18.61
#